data_09a9538d75592f4af606d3d78ecbcc25
#
_entry.id   09a9538d75592f4af606d3d78ecbcc25
#
_cell.length_a   1.000
_cell.length_b   1.000
_cell.length_c   1.000
_cell.angle_alpha   90.00
_cell.angle_beta   90.00
_cell.angle_gamma   90.00
#
_symmetry.space_group_name_H-M   'P 1'
#
loop_
_entity.id
_entity.type
_entity.pdbx_description
1 polymer ?
#
loop_
_entity_poly.entity_id
_entity_poly.type
_entity_poly.pdbx_seq_one_letter_code
_entity_poly.pdbx_strand_id
1 'polypeptide(L)'
;MRINPLAVACLLTLAAASATGYAEEIAASNPAEAVSPNQGVLGDWGGLRTRLYQRGIDFQLGYTAELAYNARGGDEHLVRHADQFDVGATFDLQKLLGWSGAKVQLTITDRNGDNLSADANLGTLMQVQEIFGRGNVFRWTQLWYEQALFDNKLDLKLGRMGVGEDFMAFSCFFQNLSFCGSLPGNIVSTWFNWPVSQWAARARVNFTPQWYAQIGAYQVNPSYLDPGNGMKLNNPRGTIGTLIPVEVGWTPKLGKAQLPGAYRVGVWYDSSDQPDVFLAANGNPQVLSPGVAPQTNGHETGGYVMLQQQVTTRHEDPARGLSLFGNFVQADRDTATIDQLITVGLFYTGPFDARPHDDIGFAVGRTHVNGRVADAQRLQNAAGLTPVVVQGSEYPLEIYYTYNVTSWLMLRPNLQYIYHPGGDSERQNVVVLGLKASMRF
;
A
#
# COMPACT_ATOMS: atom_id res chain seq x y z
N MET A 1 -42.41 13.64 38.32
CA MET A 1 -42.12 12.90 37.10
C MET A 1 -40.66 12.47 37.21
N ARG A 2 -40.41 11.19 37.59
CA ARG A 2 -39.07 10.67 37.84
C ARG A 2 -38.55 10.14 36.52
N ILE A 3 -37.46 10.75 36.00
CA ILE A 3 -36.76 10.29 34.79
C ILE A 3 -35.91 9.09 35.17
N ASN A 4 -36.10 8.01 34.47
CA ASN A 4 -35.47 6.71 34.69
C ASN A 4 -33.99 6.76 34.23
N PRO A 5 -32.95 6.49 35.08
CA PRO A 5 -31.56 6.66 34.76
C PRO A 5 -31.04 5.64 33.71
N LEU A 6 -31.80 4.61 33.36
CA LEU A 6 -31.45 3.62 32.33
C LEU A 6 -31.60 4.14 30.89
N ALA A 7 -32.41 5.19 30.66
CA ALA A 7 -32.62 5.77 29.33
C ALA A 7 -31.47 6.72 28.90
N VAL A 8 -30.71 7.26 29.86
CA VAL A 8 -29.58 8.17 29.58
C VAL A 8 -28.29 7.39 29.29
N ALA A 9 -28.16 6.21 29.86
CA ALA A 9 -27.01 5.35 29.60
C ALA A 9 -26.96 4.73 28.19
N CYS A 10 -28.13 4.42 27.57
CA CYS A 10 -28.22 3.92 26.21
C CYS A 10 -27.93 4.93 25.11
N LEU A 11 -28.16 6.23 25.37
CA LEU A 11 -27.92 7.30 24.40
C LEU A 11 -26.46 7.77 24.37
N LEU A 12 -25.69 7.55 25.44
CA LEU A 12 -24.27 7.89 25.51
C LEU A 12 -23.38 6.78 24.93
N THR A 13 -23.85 5.54 24.90
CA THR A 13 -23.12 4.41 24.29
C THR A 13 -23.25 4.33 22.78
N LEU A 14 -24.31 4.87 22.18
CA LEU A 14 -24.46 4.94 20.72
C LEU A 14 -23.66 6.08 20.07
N ALA A 15 -23.32 7.13 20.80
CA ALA A 15 -22.52 8.25 20.29
C ALA A 15 -20.99 7.97 20.31
N ALA A 16 -20.51 7.01 21.11
CA ALA A 16 -19.10 6.63 21.18
C ALA A 16 -18.70 5.60 20.11
N ALA A 17 -19.65 4.78 19.62
CA ALA A 17 -19.39 3.76 18.61
C ALA A 17 -19.29 4.32 17.18
N SER A 18 -19.78 5.55 16.93
CA SER A 18 -19.76 6.17 15.59
C SER A 18 -18.54 7.05 15.30
N ALA A 19 -17.70 7.33 16.30
CA ALA A 19 -16.54 8.21 16.13
C ALA A 19 -15.22 7.47 15.83
N THR A 20 -15.15 6.17 16.07
CA THR A 20 -13.94 5.35 15.83
C THR A 20 -13.89 4.74 14.43
N GLY A 21 -15.03 4.57 13.76
CA GLY A 21 -15.08 3.93 12.43
C GLY A 21 -14.47 4.75 11.29
N TYR A 22 -14.54 6.07 11.34
CA TYR A 22 -14.12 6.91 10.20
C TYR A 22 -12.62 7.23 10.13
N ALA A 23 -11.88 7.14 11.22
CA ALA A 23 -10.43 7.35 11.20
C ALA A 23 -9.67 6.08 10.75
N GLU A 24 -10.25 4.92 10.95
CA GLU A 24 -9.73 3.61 10.52
C GLU A 24 -9.96 3.39 9.01
N GLU A 25 -11.05 3.94 8.46
CA GLU A 25 -11.46 3.77 7.05
C GLU A 25 -10.53 4.47 6.04
N ILE A 26 -9.81 5.50 6.45
CA ILE A 26 -8.81 6.20 5.60
C ILE A 26 -7.43 5.55 5.70
N ALA A 27 -7.16 4.77 6.75
CA ALA A 27 -5.85 4.16 7.00
C ALA A 27 -5.73 2.71 6.48
N ALA A 28 -6.86 2.02 6.28
CA ALA A 28 -6.87 0.61 5.93
C ALA A 28 -7.43 0.39 4.53
N SER A 29 -6.57 0.38 3.55
CA SER A 29 -6.89 -0.16 2.24
C SER A 29 -6.29 -1.55 2.04
N ASN A 30 -6.34 -2.37 3.06
CA ASN A 30 -6.30 -3.79 2.87
C ASN A 30 -7.70 -4.28 2.51
N PRO A 31 -7.86 -5.23 1.55
CA PRO A 31 -9.16 -5.84 1.24
C PRO A 31 -9.85 -6.51 2.44
N ALA A 32 -9.17 -6.61 3.56
CA ALA A 32 -9.64 -7.18 4.82
C ALA A 32 -10.25 -6.15 5.79
N GLU A 33 -10.91 -5.08 5.32
CA GLU A 33 -11.73 -4.24 6.19
C GLU A 33 -12.77 -5.08 6.92
N ALA A 34 -12.92 -4.83 8.23
CA ALA A 34 -13.89 -5.50 9.09
C ALA A 34 -15.31 -5.41 8.50
N VAL A 35 -15.70 -6.44 7.77
CA VAL A 35 -17.06 -6.60 7.24
C VAL A 35 -17.95 -6.95 8.42
N SER A 36 -19.08 -6.25 8.57
CA SER A 36 -20.14 -6.73 9.48
C SER A 36 -20.34 -8.23 9.25
N PRO A 37 -20.44 -9.06 10.30
CA PRO A 37 -20.46 -10.53 10.19
C PRO A 37 -21.44 -11.11 9.17
N ASN A 38 -22.45 -10.35 8.76
CA ASN A 38 -23.50 -10.79 7.83
C ASN A 38 -23.31 -10.31 6.38
N GLN A 39 -22.21 -9.65 6.03
CA GLN A 39 -22.04 -9.00 4.72
C GLN A 39 -21.15 -9.79 3.72
N GLY A 40 -20.57 -10.91 4.13
CA GLY A 40 -19.77 -11.77 3.24
C GLY A 40 -20.62 -12.81 2.50
N VAL A 41 -20.04 -13.42 1.44
CA VAL A 41 -20.64 -14.51 0.63
C VAL A 41 -21.10 -15.69 1.49
N LEU A 42 -20.34 -16.04 2.52
CA LEU A 42 -20.66 -17.17 3.40
C LEU A 42 -21.64 -16.80 4.53
N GLY A 43 -22.07 -15.54 4.60
CA GLY A 43 -23.00 -15.05 5.61
C GLY A 43 -22.48 -15.23 7.04
N ASP A 44 -23.41 -15.51 7.96
CA ASP A 44 -23.15 -15.58 9.41
C ASP A 44 -22.82 -16.99 9.94
N TRP A 45 -22.61 -17.97 9.06
CA TRP A 45 -22.32 -19.37 9.44
C TRP A 45 -23.33 -19.96 10.45
N GLY A 46 -24.61 -19.66 10.28
CA GLY A 46 -25.66 -20.04 11.23
C GLY A 46 -25.54 -19.33 12.59
N GLY A 47 -25.07 -18.10 12.60
CA GLY A 47 -24.89 -17.28 13.80
C GLY A 47 -23.55 -17.51 14.52
N LEU A 48 -22.66 -18.37 14.01
CA LEU A 48 -21.37 -18.63 14.63
C LEU A 48 -20.42 -17.42 14.48
N ARG A 49 -20.37 -16.81 13.29
CA ARG A 49 -19.53 -15.65 13.00
C ARG A 49 -19.87 -14.48 13.92
N THR A 50 -21.14 -14.13 14.03
CA THR A 50 -21.62 -13.09 14.98
C THR A 50 -21.24 -13.42 16.42
N ARG A 51 -21.40 -14.68 16.88
CA ARG A 51 -21.00 -15.07 18.24
C ARG A 51 -19.51 -14.94 18.48
N LEU A 52 -18.67 -15.30 17.51
CA LEU A 52 -17.21 -15.17 17.59
C LEU A 52 -16.80 -13.69 17.63
N TYR A 53 -17.37 -12.87 16.75
CA TYR A 53 -17.15 -11.41 16.73
C TYR A 53 -17.52 -10.74 18.07
N GLN A 54 -18.68 -11.08 18.64
CA GLN A 54 -19.09 -10.58 19.94
C GLN A 54 -18.15 -10.99 21.07
N ARG A 55 -17.49 -12.16 20.94
CA ARG A 55 -16.47 -12.66 21.88
C ARG A 55 -15.08 -12.08 21.63
N GLY A 56 -14.89 -11.29 20.56
CA GLY A 56 -13.60 -10.65 20.26
C GLY A 56 -12.76 -11.40 19.22
N ILE A 57 -13.36 -12.26 18.38
CA ILE A 57 -12.69 -12.92 17.26
C ILE A 57 -13.37 -12.48 15.97
N ASP A 58 -12.69 -11.68 15.17
CA ASP A 58 -13.17 -11.22 13.87
C ASP A 58 -12.39 -11.92 12.74
N PHE A 59 -13.07 -12.75 11.96
CA PHE A 59 -12.50 -13.48 10.83
C PHE A 59 -12.57 -12.66 9.55
N GLN A 60 -11.45 -12.60 8.84
CA GLN A 60 -11.29 -11.94 7.56
C GLN A 60 -10.93 -12.98 6.50
N LEU A 61 -11.72 -13.03 5.43
CA LEU A 61 -11.46 -13.84 4.26
C LEU A 61 -11.73 -12.99 3.04
N GLY A 62 -10.71 -12.84 2.20
CA GLY A 62 -10.76 -12.04 0.99
C GLY A 62 -10.20 -12.78 -0.21
N TYR A 63 -10.74 -12.47 -1.38
CA TYR A 63 -10.19 -12.86 -2.66
C TYR A 63 -10.18 -11.64 -3.57
N THR A 64 -9.05 -11.33 -4.17
CA THR A 64 -8.92 -10.27 -5.15
C THR A 64 -8.22 -10.81 -6.39
N ALA A 65 -8.76 -10.52 -7.56
CA ALA A 65 -8.19 -10.93 -8.84
C ALA A 65 -8.06 -9.73 -9.78
N GLU A 66 -7.03 -9.75 -10.61
CA GLU A 66 -6.76 -8.74 -11.62
C GLU A 66 -6.53 -9.40 -12.98
N LEU A 67 -7.39 -9.11 -13.93
CA LEU A 67 -7.18 -9.39 -15.34
C LEU A 67 -6.57 -8.15 -16.01
N ALA A 68 -5.62 -8.37 -16.93
CA ALA A 68 -5.03 -7.31 -17.72
C ALA A 68 -4.73 -7.79 -19.15
N TYR A 69 -5.04 -6.93 -20.13
CA TYR A 69 -4.75 -7.12 -21.54
C TYR A 69 -4.03 -5.89 -22.10
N ASN A 70 -2.85 -6.07 -22.68
CA ASN A 70 -2.15 -4.99 -23.37
C ASN A 70 -2.66 -4.83 -24.81
N ALA A 71 -3.55 -3.88 -25.00
CA ALA A 71 -4.09 -3.54 -26.31
C ALA A 71 -3.07 -2.83 -27.21
N ARG A 72 -2.00 -2.27 -26.62
CA ARG A 72 -0.89 -1.61 -27.32
C ARG A 72 0.39 -1.69 -26.47
N GLY A 73 1.53 -1.74 -27.15
CA GLY A 73 2.85 -1.82 -26.52
C GLY A 73 3.24 -3.24 -26.13
N GLY A 74 4.53 -3.45 -25.85
CA GLY A 74 5.11 -4.74 -25.63
C GLY A 74 5.41 -5.50 -26.93
N ASP A 75 5.98 -6.69 -26.79
CA ASP A 75 6.35 -7.56 -27.95
C ASP A 75 5.16 -8.41 -28.41
N GLU A 76 4.24 -8.74 -27.50
CA GLU A 76 3.06 -9.55 -27.76
C GLU A 76 1.84 -8.96 -27.08
N HIS A 77 0.64 -9.20 -27.67
CA HIS A 77 -0.63 -8.87 -27.06
C HIS A 77 -1.14 -10.05 -26.23
N LEU A 78 -1.05 -9.95 -24.92
CA LEU A 78 -1.37 -11.03 -24.00
C LEU A 78 -2.49 -10.65 -23.04
N VAL A 79 -3.22 -11.65 -22.60
CA VAL A 79 -4.08 -11.57 -21.40
C VAL A 79 -3.38 -12.29 -20.27
N ARG A 80 -3.26 -11.62 -19.12
CA ARG A 80 -2.72 -12.24 -17.90
C ARG A 80 -3.64 -11.97 -16.73
N HIS A 81 -3.64 -12.91 -15.79
CA HIS A 81 -4.35 -12.74 -14.54
C HIS A 81 -3.39 -12.91 -13.36
N ALA A 82 -3.67 -12.18 -12.29
CA ALA A 82 -3.05 -12.38 -10.99
C ALA A 82 -4.13 -12.35 -9.94
N ASP A 83 -3.97 -13.12 -8.86
CA ASP A 83 -4.93 -13.15 -7.78
C ASP A 83 -4.26 -13.24 -6.41
N GLN A 84 -5.04 -12.91 -5.40
CA GLN A 84 -4.69 -13.00 -4.00
C GLN A 84 -5.86 -13.57 -3.22
N PHE A 85 -5.59 -14.58 -2.42
CA PHE A 85 -6.45 -15.02 -1.36
C PHE A 85 -5.82 -14.67 -0.01
N ASP A 86 -6.59 -14.07 0.89
CA ASP A 86 -6.16 -13.77 2.25
C ASP A 86 -7.14 -14.37 3.27
N VAL A 87 -6.56 -14.94 4.32
CA VAL A 87 -7.28 -15.45 5.47
C VAL A 87 -6.62 -14.94 6.75
N GLY A 88 -7.44 -14.35 7.61
CA GLY A 88 -6.96 -13.78 8.85
C GLY A 88 -7.97 -13.75 9.97
N ALA A 89 -7.51 -13.33 11.14
CA ALA A 89 -8.36 -13.04 12.28
C ALA A 89 -7.75 -11.93 13.15
N THR A 90 -8.60 -11.02 13.61
CA THR A 90 -8.29 -10.08 14.68
C THR A 90 -8.84 -10.62 16.00
N PHE A 91 -8.00 -10.66 17.03
CA PHE A 91 -8.33 -11.07 18.39
C PHE A 91 -8.35 -9.84 19.28
N ASP A 92 -9.51 -9.40 19.71
CA ASP A 92 -9.72 -8.36 20.72
C ASP A 92 -9.49 -8.97 22.10
N LEU A 93 -8.30 -8.71 22.68
CA LEU A 93 -7.91 -9.30 23.96
C LEU A 93 -8.67 -8.68 25.14
N GLN A 94 -9.29 -7.52 25.00
CA GLN A 94 -10.19 -6.98 26.00
C GLN A 94 -11.43 -7.86 26.17
N LYS A 95 -12.04 -8.27 25.05
CA LYS A 95 -13.21 -9.16 25.07
C LYS A 95 -12.86 -10.59 25.46
N LEU A 96 -11.67 -11.08 25.03
CA LEU A 96 -11.24 -12.44 25.28
C LEU A 96 -10.65 -12.67 26.70
N LEU A 97 -9.84 -11.72 27.18
CA LEU A 97 -8.99 -11.89 28.37
C LEU A 97 -9.11 -10.75 29.38
N GLY A 98 -9.88 -9.68 29.08
CA GLY A 98 -9.97 -8.48 29.91
C GLY A 98 -8.76 -7.53 29.78
N TRP A 99 -7.90 -7.71 28.77
CA TRP A 99 -6.74 -6.83 28.51
C TRP A 99 -7.16 -5.62 27.72
N SER A 100 -7.37 -4.50 28.42
CA SER A 100 -7.86 -3.28 27.79
C SER A 100 -6.89 -2.72 26.76
N GLY A 101 -7.43 -2.38 25.57
CA GLY A 101 -6.66 -1.77 24.47
C GLY A 101 -5.69 -2.69 23.75
N ALA A 102 -5.75 -4.02 24.01
CA ALA A 102 -4.86 -5.00 23.41
C ALA A 102 -5.54 -5.79 22.30
N LYS A 103 -4.85 -5.99 21.18
CA LYS A 103 -5.30 -6.83 20.05
C LYS A 103 -4.14 -7.60 19.43
N VAL A 104 -4.47 -8.73 18.79
CA VAL A 104 -3.56 -9.53 17.97
C VAL A 104 -4.17 -9.68 16.60
N GLN A 105 -3.37 -9.51 15.56
CA GLN A 105 -3.71 -9.82 14.18
C GLN A 105 -2.91 -11.00 13.68
N LEU A 106 -3.58 -11.87 12.93
CA LEU A 106 -2.98 -12.96 12.20
C LEU A 106 -3.53 -12.94 10.78
N THR A 107 -2.67 -12.92 9.75
CA THR A 107 -3.09 -13.00 8.35
C THR A 107 -2.08 -13.80 7.53
N ILE A 108 -2.60 -14.72 6.73
CA ILE A 108 -1.85 -15.46 5.72
C ILE A 108 -2.39 -15.02 4.36
N THR A 109 -1.50 -14.81 3.42
CA THR A 109 -1.83 -14.43 2.05
C THR A 109 -1.23 -15.44 1.08
N ASP A 110 -2.02 -15.83 0.09
CA ASP A 110 -1.58 -16.59 -1.08
C ASP A 110 -1.75 -15.73 -2.33
N ARG A 111 -0.68 -15.58 -3.10
CA ARG A 111 -0.71 -14.89 -4.40
C ARG A 111 -0.33 -15.84 -5.51
N ASN A 112 -1.07 -15.75 -6.63
CA ASN A 112 -0.87 -16.60 -7.81
C ASN A 112 -1.05 -15.77 -9.09
N GLY A 113 -0.63 -16.34 -10.21
CA GLY A 113 -0.87 -15.79 -11.54
C GLY A 113 0.39 -15.40 -12.30
N ASP A 114 0.22 -14.55 -13.29
CA ASP A 114 1.21 -14.18 -14.28
C ASP A 114 1.39 -12.65 -14.35
N ASN A 115 2.59 -12.20 -14.72
CA ASN A 115 2.94 -10.79 -14.79
C ASN A 115 2.86 -10.27 -16.24
N LEU A 116 1.79 -9.57 -16.59
CA LEU A 116 1.66 -8.99 -17.93
C LEU A 116 2.82 -8.07 -18.29
N SER A 117 3.33 -7.28 -17.34
CA SER A 117 4.44 -6.36 -17.62
C SER A 117 5.71 -7.07 -18.05
N ALA A 118 6.00 -8.24 -17.45
CA ALA A 118 7.16 -9.04 -17.80
C ALA A 118 6.90 -9.91 -19.03
N ASP A 119 5.78 -10.65 -19.07
CA ASP A 119 5.49 -11.64 -20.09
C ASP A 119 5.31 -11.02 -21.48
N ALA A 120 4.69 -9.84 -21.56
CA ALA A 120 4.54 -9.09 -22.80
C ALA A 120 5.71 -8.12 -23.08
N ASN A 121 6.74 -8.11 -22.23
CA ASN A 121 7.88 -7.17 -22.30
C ASN A 121 7.42 -5.71 -22.47
N LEU A 122 6.47 -5.26 -21.61
CA LEU A 122 5.94 -3.90 -21.71
C LEU A 122 7.01 -2.84 -21.44
N GLY A 123 8.04 -3.20 -20.67
CA GLY A 123 9.15 -2.33 -20.28
C GLY A 123 8.77 -1.23 -19.30
N THR A 124 7.61 -1.33 -18.66
CA THR A 124 7.14 -0.37 -17.66
C THR A 124 7.98 -0.45 -16.37
N LEU A 125 8.22 0.70 -15.73
CA LEU A 125 8.93 0.77 -14.44
C LEU A 125 8.09 0.17 -13.31
N MET A 126 6.76 0.29 -13.39
CA MET A 126 5.82 -0.29 -12.43
C MET A 126 4.94 -1.34 -13.10
N GLN A 127 4.51 -2.33 -12.31
CA GLN A 127 3.62 -3.38 -12.78
C GLN A 127 2.22 -2.83 -13.06
N VAL A 128 1.60 -3.32 -14.15
CA VAL A 128 0.21 -2.96 -14.51
C VAL A 128 -0.82 -3.79 -13.74
N GLN A 129 -0.37 -4.76 -12.95
CA GLN A 129 -1.16 -5.57 -12.01
C GLN A 129 -0.45 -5.57 -10.64
N GLU A 130 -0.94 -4.77 -9.70
CA GLU A 130 -0.29 -4.60 -8.39
C GLU A 130 -0.25 -5.89 -7.57
N ILE A 131 -1.27 -6.74 -7.71
CA ILE A 131 -1.39 -7.99 -6.96
C ILE A 131 -0.28 -8.97 -7.31
N PHE A 132 0.25 -8.99 -8.53
CA PHE A 132 1.35 -9.88 -8.89
C PHE A 132 2.62 -9.63 -8.07
N GLY A 133 2.76 -8.44 -7.47
CA GLY A 133 3.96 -8.06 -6.73
C GLY A 133 4.40 -9.11 -5.70
N ARG A 134 5.67 -9.52 -5.79
CA ARG A 134 6.34 -10.54 -4.95
C ARG A 134 6.05 -12.00 -5.33
N GLY A 135 5.43 -12.24 -6.50
CA GLY A 135 5.30 -13.56 -7.12
C GLY A 135 4.31 -14.52 -6.45
N ASN A 136 4.31 -15.78 -6.93
CA ASN A 136 3.39 -16.82 -6.50
C ASN A 136 3.88 -17.45 -5.19
N VAL A 137 3.21 -17.16 -4.06
CA VAL A 137 3.69 -17.62 -2.77
C VAL A 137 2.67 -17.46 -1.64
N PHE A 138 2.66 -18.46 -0.73
CA PHE A 138 2.07 -18.35 0.60
C PHE A 138 2.97 -17.56 1.54
N ARG A 139 2.40 -16.59 2.29
CA ARG A 139 3.14 -15.79 3.27
C ARG A 139 2.38 -15.58 4.56
N TRP A 140 3.12 -15.59 5.69
CA TRP A 140 2.71 -14.89 6.89
C TRP A 140 2.80 -13.39 6.60
N THR A 141 1.66 -12.76 6.37
CA THR A 141 1.60 -11.33 6.04
C THR A 141 1.52 -10.49 7.30
N GLN A 142 0.74 -10.94 8.27
CA GLN A 142 0.63 -10.28 9.58
C GLN A 142 0.65 -11.33 10.69
N LEU A 143 1.44 -11.06 11.71
CA LEU A 143 1.41 -11.73 13.01
C LEU A 143 1.95 -10.73 14.03
N TRP A 144 1.08 -9.86 14.52
CA TRP A 144 1.49 -8.81 15.43
C TRP A 144 0.53 -8.64 16.62
N TYR A 145 1.08 -8.11 17.68
CA TYR A 145 0.39 -7.64 18.88
C TYR A 145 0.40 -6.11 18.88
N GLU A 146 -0.71 -5.49 19.24
CA GLU A 146 -0.85 -4.05 19.40
C GLU A 146 -1.49 -3.73 20.75
N GLN A 147 -0.98 -2.69 21.42
CA GLN A 147 -1.41 -2.23 22.73
C GLN A 147 -1.62 -0.72 22.73
N ALA A 148 -2.85 -0.30 22.89
CA ALA A 148 -3.20 1.08 23.21
C ALA A 148 -3.09 1.32 24.72
N LEU A 149 -2.42 2.40 25.09
CA LEU A 149 -2.14 2.80 26.48
C LEU A 149 -2.57 4.25 26.71
N PHE A 150 -2.88 4.60 27.97
CA PHE A 150 -3.19 5.98 28.39
C PHE A 150 -4.32 6.61 27.58
N ASP A 151 -5.47 5.92 27.47
CA ASP A 151 -6.63 6.33 26.68
C ASP A 151 -6.24 6.59 25.21
N ASN A 152 -5.50 5.65 24.62
CA ASN A 152 -5.01 5.69 23.22
C ASN A 152 -4.05 6.85 22.91
N LYS A 153 -3.39 7.42 23.92
CA LYS A 153 -2.32 8.43 23.70
C LYS A 153 -1.04 7.82 23.21
N LEU A 154 -0.75 6.58 23.62
CA LEU A 154 0.39 5.79 23.15
C LEU A 154 -0.13 4.46 22.60
N ASP A 155 0.27 4.13 21.38
CA ASP A 155 -0.02 2.86 20.74
C ASP A 155 1.29 2.18 20.34
N LEU A 156 1.49 0.95 20.81
CA LEU A 156 2.67 0.12 20.55
C LEU A 156 2.27 -1.10 19.74
N LYS A 157 3.01 -1.40 18.67
CA LYS A 157 2.78 -2.56 17.80
C LYS A 157 4.08 -3.34 17.63
N LEU A 158 4.02 -4.66 17.77
CA LEU A 158 5.19 -5.55 17.75
C LEU A 158 4.86 -6.85 17.03
N GLY A 159 5.74 -7.32 16.18
CA GLY A 159 5.59 -8.62 15.51
C GLY A 159 6.05 -8.62 14.06
N ARG A 160 5.41 -9.49 13.27
CA ARG A 160 5.60 -9.58 11.82
C ARG A 160 4.59 -8.69 11.11
N MET A 161 5.08 -7.65 10.42
CA MET A 161 4.25 -6.67 9.70
C MET A 161 5.02 -6.02 8.56
N GLY A 162 4.31 -5.55 7.54
CA GLY A 162 4.88 -4.73 6.48
C GLY A 162 5.02 -3.27 6.91
N VAL A 163 6.01 -2.55 6.36
CA VAL A 163 6.20 -1.11 6.66
C VAL A 163 4.97 -0.30 6.22
N GLY A 164 4.42 -0.64 5.05
CA GLY A 164 3.29 0.07 4.45
C GLY A 164 1.95 -0.08 5.16
N GLU A 165 1.86 -0.95 6.20
CA GLU A 165 0.67 -1.01 7.05
C GLU A 165 0.52 0.25 7.92
N ASP A 166 1.64 0.82 8.35
CA ASP A 166 1.66 1.93 9.31
C ASP A 166 2.18 3.24 8.69
N PHE A 167 3.18 3.17 7.77
CA PHE A 167 3.86 4.33 7.22
C PHE A 167 3.50 4.58 5.76
N MET A 168 3.17 5.84 5.43
CA MET A 168 2.63 6.23 4.13
C MET A 168 1.51 5.28 3.66
N ALA A 169 0.66 4.83 4.57
CA ALA A 169 -0.44 3.96 4.25
C ALA A 169 -1.44 4.67 3.33
N PHE A 170 -1.55 4.21 2.09
CA PHE A 170 -2.42 4.74 1.05
C PHE A 170 -3.25 3.62 0.44
N SER A 171 -4.48 3.93 0.07
CA SER A 171 -5.44 2.95 -0.44
C SER A 171 -5.06 2.42 -1.82
N CYS A 172 -5.21 1.10 -2.01
CA CYS A 172 -4.91 0.41 -3.26
C CYS A 172 -6.15 0.32 -4.16
N PHE A 173 -6.69 1.48 -4.58
CA PHE A 173 -7.86 1.52 -5.44
C PHE A 173 -7.53 1.18 -6.89
N PHE A 174 -6.38 1.61 -7.37
CA PHE A 174 -5.93 1.43 -8.74
C PHE A 174 -5.31 0.04 -8.95
N GLN A 175 -5.30 -0.43 -10.20
CA GLN A 175 -4.65 -1.69 -10.57
C GLN A 175 -3.17 -1.49 -10.91
N ASN A 176 -2.77 -0.30 -11.38
CA ASN A 176 -1.37 0.00 -11.64
C ASN A 176 -0.62 0.25 -10.33
N LEU A 177 0.51 -0.42 -10.13
CA LEU A 177 1.32 -0.34 -8.93
C LEU A 177 1.81 1.09 -8.60
N SER A 178 1.90 1.97 -9.60
CA SER A 178 2.25 3.39 -9.38
C SER A 178 1.31 4.11 -8.41
N PHE A 179 0.06 3.63 -8.27
CA PHE A 179 -0.99 4.28 -7.49
C PHE A 179 -1.47 3.43 -6.31
N CYS A 180 -0.74 2.38 -5.95
CA CYS A 180 -1.16 1.40 -4.96
C CYS A 180 -0.22 1.35 -3.75
N GLY A 181 -0.82 1.37 -2.57
CA GLY A 181 -0.17 1.09 -1.29
C GLY A 181 0.84 2.16 -0.85
N SER A 182 1.76 1.77 0.00
CA SER A 182 2.84 2.64 0.48
C SER A 182 3.91 2.80 -0.60
N LEU A 183 3.91 3.95 -1.28
CA LEU A 183 4.70 4.18 -2.49
C LEU A 183 6.22 4.05 -2.32
N PRO A 184 6.87 4.35 -1.16
CA PRO A 184 8.29 4.07 -1.00
C PRO A 184 8.65 2.61 -1.29
N GLY A 185 7.81 1.66 -0.90
CA GLY A 185 8.05 0.23 -1.15
C GLY A 185 7.95 -0.20 -2.62
N ASN A 186 7.52 0.69 -3.51
CA ASN A 186 7.50 0.46 -4.95
C ASN A 186 8.83 0.85 -5.62
N ILE A 187 9.68 1.67 -4.94
CA ILE A 187 10.95 2.16 -5.47
C ILE A 187 12.16 1.89 -4.55
N VAL A 188 11.93 1.54 -3.27
CA VAL A 188 12.95 1.22 -2.28
C VAL A 188 12.93 -0.27 -1.97
N SER A 189 14.03 -0.97 -2.20
CA SER A 189 14.11 -2.43 -2.12
C SER A 189 13.94 -3.00 -0.71
N THR A 190 14.23 -2.21 0.32
CA THR A 190 14.21 -2.59 1.73
C THR A 190 12.90 -2.21 2.44
N TRP A 191 12.04 -1.42 1.79
CA TRP A 191 10.73 -1.05 2.27
C TRP A 191 9.70 -2.12 1.86
N PHE A 192 9.43 -3.10 2.72
CA PHE A 192 8.52 -4.19 2.38
C PHE A 192 7.07 -3.80 2.61
N ASN A 193 6.30 -3.87 1.52
CA ASN A 193 4.84 -3.74 1.52
C ASN A 193 4.15 -5.11 1.59
N TRP A 194 2.85 -5.08 1.83
CA TRP A 194 1.98 -6.24 1.68
C TRP A 194 2.28 -7.02 0.37
N PRO A 195 2.36 -8.35 0.37
CA PRO A 195 2.12 -9.27 1.50
C PRO A 195 3.38 -9.64 2.28
N VAL A 196 4.50 -8.97 2.07
CA VAL A 196 5.76 -9.29 2.76
C VAL A 196 5.78 -8.63 4.14
N SER A 197 6.04 -9.43 5.17
CA SER A 197 6.23 -8.95 6.52
C SER A 197 7.65 -9.25 7.04
N GLN A 198 8.09 -8.45 7.98
CA GLN A 198 9.37 -8.58 8.69
C GLN A 198 9.17 -8.37 10.19
N TRP A 199 10.11 -8.80 11.02
CA TRP A 199 10.06 -8.48 12.45
C TRP A 199 10.22 -6.98 12.63
N ALA A 200 9.33 -6.38 13.41
CA ALA A 200 9.28 -4.95 13.59
C ALA A 200 8.64 -4.54 14.92
N ALA A 201 8.91 -3.31 15.30
CA ALA A 201 8.24 -2.60 16.38
C ALA A 201 7.85 -1.20 15.90
N ARG A 202 6.68 -0.71 16.29
CA ARG A 202 6.20 0.64 16.02
C ARG A 202 5.67 1.24 17.32
N ALA A 203 6.00 2.53 17.55
CA ALA A 203 5.41 3.36 18.60
C ALA A 203 4.73 4.57 17.94
N ARG A 204 3.48 4.83 18.31
CA ARG A 204 2.68 5.98 17.86
C ARG A 204 2.17 6.75 19.06
N VAL A 205 2.36 8.06 19.03
CA VAL A 205 1.84 9.02 20.02
C VAL A 205 0.74 9.83 19.37
N ASN A 206 -0.46 9.75 19.91
CA ASN A 206 -1.61 10.55 19.50
C ASN A 206 -1.69 11.80 20.39
N PHE A 207 -1.29 12.97 19.85
CA PHE A 207 -1.32 14.24 20.59
C PHE A 207 -2.75 14.76 20.77
N THR A 208 -3.57 14.54 19.75
CA THR A 208 -5.01 14.81 19.72
C THR A 208 -5.70 13.69 18.90
N PRO A 209 -7.03 13.64 18.84
CA PRO A 209 -7.71 12.70 17.95
C PRO A 209 -7.35 12.85 16.46
N GLN A 210 -6.75 13.98 16.06
CA GLN A 210 -6.41 14.28 14.67
C GLN A 210 -4.90 14.31 14.37
N TRP A 211 -4.05 14.46 15.39
CA TRP A 211 -2.61 14.60 15.23
C TRP A 211 -1.87 13.47 15.89
N TYR A 212 -0.95 12.86 15.15
CA TYR A 212 -0.05 11.85 15.68
C TYR A 212 1.37 12.01 15.16
N ALA A 213 2.31 11.40 15.87
CA ALA A 213 3.64 11.07 15.36
C ALA A 213 3.93 9.61 15.63
N GLN A 214 4.68 8.98 14.75
CA GLN A 214 5.08 7.57 14.92
C GLN A 214 6.50 7.33 14.41
N ILE A 215 7.12 6.32 15.02
CA ILE A 215 8.42 5.78 14.65
C ILE A 215 8.33 4.27 14.59
N GLY A 216 9.01 3.66 13.64
CA GLY A 216 9.14 2.22 13.53
C GLY A 216 10.60 1.77 13.47
N ALA A 217 10.84 0.50 13.78
CA ALA A 217 12.09 -0.18 13.54
C ALA A 217 11.76 -1.53 12.88
N TYR A 218 12.20 -1.71 11.64
CA TYR A 218 11.89 -2.85 10.80
C TYR A 218 13.16 -3.56 10.41
N GLN A 219 13.23 -4.87 10.65
CA GLN A 219 14.37 -5.69 10.27
C GLN A 219 14.52 -5.70 8.73
N VAL A 220 15.66 -5.30 8.21
CA VAL A 220 15.97 -5.45 6.79
C VAL A 220 16.63 -6.81 6.56
N ASN A 221 15.86 -7.71 5.95
CA ASN A 221 16.32 -9.06 5.66
C ASN A 221 15.75 -9.54 4.30
N PRO A 222 16.54 -9.48 3.22
CA PRO A 222 16.10 -9.88 1.88
C PRO A 222 15.63 -11.32 1.79
N SER A 223 16.03 -12.21 2.71
CA SER A 223 15.59 -13.61 2.71
C SER A 223 14.08 -13.78 2.96
N TYR A 224 13.37 -12.73 3.46
CA TYR A 224 11.91 -12.73 3.51
C TYR A 224 11.25 -12.68 2.12
N LEU A 225 11.99 -12.27 1.10
CA LEU A 225 11.50 -12.29 -0.28
C LEU A 225 11.55 -13.69 -0.90
N ASP A 226 12.38 -14.59 -0.35
CA ASP A 226 12.47 -15.99 -0.79
C ASP A 226 11.13 -16.72 -0.54
N PRO A 227 10.50 -17.31 -1.55
CA PRO A 227 9.27 -18.11 -1.39
C PRO A 227 9.40 -19.21 -0.35
N GLY A 228 10.57 -19.85 -0.24
CA GLY A 228 10.86 -20.89 0.76
C GLY A 228 10.80 -20.42 2.21
N ASN A 229 10.82 -19.09 2.45
CA ASN A 229 10.71 -18.47 3.79
C ASN A 229 9.33 -17.86 4.08
N GLY A 230 8.40 -17.86 3.11
CA GLY A 230 7.10 -17.20 3.23
C GLY A 230 6.30 -17.63 4.46
N MET A 231 6.31 -18.91 4.78
CA MET A 231 5.57 -19.50 5.92
C MET A 231 6.42 -19.73 7.16
N LYS A 232 7.70 -19.36 7.17
CA LYS A 232 8.57 -19.52 8.35
C LYS A 232 8.37 -18.38 9.33
N LEU A 233 8.11 -18.72 10.60
CA LEU A 233 8.02 -17.77 11.71
C LEU A 233 9.38 -17.52 12.39
N ASN A 234 10.34 -18.43 12.22
CA ASN A 234 11.68 -18.21 12.73
C ASN A 234 12.33 -17.00 12.04
N ASN A 235 13.31 -16.40 12.69
CA ASN A 235 14.11 -15.33 12.10
C ASN A 235 15.18 -15.96 11.18
N PRO A 236 15.00 -15.94 9.84
CA PRO A 236 15.98 -16.51 8.93
C PRO A 236 17.27 -15.68 8.97
N ARG A 237 18.40 -16.33 8.72
CA ARG A 237 19.69 -15.63 8.57
C ARG A 237 19.60 -14.71 7.34
N GLY A 238 20.32 -13.58 7.38
CA GLY A 238 20.38 -12.64 6.26
C GLY A 238 19.93 -11.22 6.61
N THR A 239 19.81 -10.91 7.90
CA THR A 239 19.61 -9.52 8.35
C THR A 239 20.81 -8.68 7.96
N ILE A 240 20.58 -7.61 7.22
CA ILE A 240 21.60 -6.69 6.73
C ILE A 240 21.50 -5.30 7.33
N GLY A 241 20.41 -4.97 8.01
CA GLY A 241 20.20 -3.66 8.60
C GLY A 241 18.84 -3.51 9.29
N THR A 242 18.51 -2.27 9.59
CA THR A 242 17.22 -1.84 10.18
C THR A 242 16.73 -0.60 9.44
N LEU A 243 15.50 -0.66 8.95
CA LEU A 243 14.78 0.49 8.39
C LEU A 243 14.02 1.18 9.52
N ILE A 244 14.23 2.49 9.65
CA ILE A 244 13.65 3.33 10.70
C ILE A 244 12.84 4.46 10.04
N PRO A 245 11.54 4.26 9.76
CA PRO A 245 10.66 5.33 9.32
C PRO A 245 10.16 6.16 10.50
N VAL A 246 10.01 7.48 10.25
CA VAL A 246 9.35 8.44 11.15
C VAL A 246 8.29 9.18 10.36
N GLU A 247 7.08 9.32 10.92
CA GLU A 247 5.96 9.99 10.27
C GLU A 247 5.20 10.88 11.26
N VAL A 248 4.78 12.03 10.77
CA VAL A 248 3.76 12.87 11.41
C VAL A 248 2.54 12.88 10.52
N GLY A 249 1.37 12.64 11.13
CA GLY A 249 0.10 12.62 10.43
C GLY A 249 -0.92 13.57 11.04
N TRP A 250 -1.74 14.13 10.17
CA TRP A 250 -2.90 14.96 10.50
C TRP A 250 -4.13 14.45 9.75
N THR A 251 -5.17 14.08 10.51
CA THR A 251 -6.44 13.53 9.98
C THR A 251 -7.61 14.45 10.36
N PRO A 252 -7.70 15.64 9.74
CA PRO A 252 -8.74 16.61 10.06
C PRO A 252 -10.10 16.22 9.49
N LYS A 253 -11.12 16.85 10.07
CA LYS A 253 -12.44 17.01 9.45
C LYS A 253 -12.63 18.48 9.12
N LEU A 254 -12.62 18.85 7.83
CA LEU A 254 -12.57 20.23 7.39
C LEU A 254 -13.94 20.78 6.96
N GLY A 255 -14.11 22.09 7.12
CA GLY A 255 -15.30 22.84 6.71
C GLY A 255 -16.53 22.54 7.54
N LYS A 256 -17.67 23.12 7.14
CA LYS A 256 -18.96 22.94 7.81
C LYS A 256 -19.48 21.50 7.72
N ALA A 257 -19.19 20.83 6.60
CA ALA A 257 -19.60 19.45 6.36
C ALA A 257 -18.67 18.41 7.01
N GLN A 258 -17.65 18.83 7.78
CA GLN A 258 -16.71 17.96 8.49
C GLN A 258 -16.08 16.88 7.59
N LEU A 259 -15.62 17.31 6.39
CA LEU A 259 -15.09 16.41 5.37
C LEU A 259 -13.74 15.86 5.79
N PRO A 260 -13.54 14.50 5.71
CA PRO A 260 -12.33 13.86 6.16
C PRO A 260 -11.14 14.20 5.26
N GLY A 261 -9.97 14.36 5.89
CA GLY A 261 -8.69 14.50 5.23
C GLY A 261 -7.62 13.64 5.90
N ALA A 262 -6.56 13.34 5.18
CA ALA A 262 -5.37 12.67 5.69
C ALA A 262 -4.13 13.31 5.06
N TYR A 263 -3.24 13.82 5.90
CA TYR A 263 -2.00 14.49 5.52
C TYR A 263 -0.87 13.85 6.30
N ARG A 264 0.15 13.33 5.60
CA ARG A 264 1.28 12.63 6.20
C ARG A 264 2.57 13.16 5.61
N VAL A 265 3.55 13.34 6.47
CA VAL A 265 4.93 13.67 6.08
C VAL A 265 5.83 12.71 6.85
N GLY A 266 6.72 12.05 6.14
CA GLY A 266 7.64 11.11 6.75
C GLY A 266 9.00 11.10 6.09
N VAL A 267 9.97 10.60 6.85
CA VAL A 267 11.33 10.34 6.41
C VAL A 267 11.73 8.95 6.87
N TRP A 268 12.73 8.36 6.23
CA TRP A 268 13.31 7.10 6.70
C TRP A 268 14.82 7.12 6.64
N TYR A 269 15.40 6.27 7.49
CA TYR A 269 16.80 5.90 7.50
C TYR A 269 16.89 4.38 7.47
N ASP A 270 17.71 3.83 6.58
CA ASP A 270 18.03 2.41 6.50
C ASP A 270 19.52 2.23 6.74
N SER A 271 19.88 1.42 7.71
CA SER A 271 21.27 1.17 8.12
C SER A 271 21.93 0.03 7.31
N SER A 272 21.26 -0.50 6.28
CA SER A 272 21.86 -1.54 5.44
C SER A 272 22.81 -0.95 4.40
N ASP A 273 23.85 -1.71 4.10
CA ASP A 273 24.76 -1.41 3.00
C ASP A 273 24.03 -1.50 1.67
N GLN A 274 24.13 -0.44 0.85
CA GLN A 274 23.52 -0.35 -0.47
C GLN A 274 24.57 -0.03 -1.55
N PRO A 275 24.49 -0.65 -2.74
CA PRO A 275 25.38 -0.33 -3.85
C PRO A 275 25.08 1.07 -4.41
N ASP A 276 26.14 1.84 -4.70
CA ASP A 276 26.02 3.09 -5.45
C ASP A 276 25.55 2.82 -6.89
N VAL A 277 24.63 3.61 -7.44
CA VAL A 277 24.10 3.42 -8.80
C VAL A 277 25.04 3.92 -9.90
N PHE A 278 26.10 4.64 -9.56
CA PHE A 278 27.01 5.28 -10.53
C PHE A 278 28.48 4.96 -10.27
N LEU A 279 28.94 4.99 -9.01
CA LEU A 279 30.35 4.85 -8.64
C LEU A 279 30.72 3.39 -8.36
N ALA A 280 31.90 2.97 -8.84
CA ALA A 280 32.59 1.76 -8.43
C ALA A 280 33.43 1.99 -7.17
N ALA A 281 33.86 0.92 -6.49
CA ALA A 281 34.66 0.98 -5.26
C ALA A 281 36.00 1.72 -5.38
N ASN A 282 36.49 1.91 -6.61
CA ASN A 282 37.68 2.71 -6.91
C ASN A 282 37.40 4.21 -7.09
N GLY A 283 36.15 4.66 -6.89
CA GLY A 283 35.70 6.06 -7.03
C GLY A 283 35.44 6.51 -8.47
N ASN A 284 35.62 5.63 -9.47
CA ASN A 284 35.33 5.93 -10.87
C ASN A 284 33.90 5.45 -11.25
N PRO A 285 33.33 5.95 -12.37
CA PRO A 285 32.06 5.42 -12.86
C PRO A 285 32.13 3.91 -13.11
N GLN A 286 31.08 3.16 -12.69
CA GLN A 286 31.01 1.71 -12.83
C GLN A 286 31.16 1.26 -14.28
N VAL A 287 30.53 1.98 -15.23
CA VAL A 287 30.56 1.68 -16.66
C VAL A 287 31.97 1.75 -17.25
N LEU A 288 32.92 2.46 -16.62
CA LEU A 288 34.33 2.55 -17.00
C LEU A 288 35.24 1.71 -16.10
N SER A 289 34.70 0.93 -15.19
CA SER A 289 35.45 0.15 -14.20
C SER A 289 35.09 -1.35 -14.27
N PRO A 290 35.31 -2.03 -15.41
CA PRO A 290 34.92 -3.43 -15.58
C PRO A 290 35.59 -4.32 -14.53
N GLY A 291 34.80 -5.17 -13.87
CA GLY A 291 35.28 -6.11 -12.84
C GLY A 291 35.49 -5.48 -11.46
N VAL A 292 35.27 -4.16 -11.27
CA VAL A 292 35.27 -3.52 -9.96
C VAL A 292 33.84 -3.50 -9.41
N ALA A 293 33.65 -3.90 -8.16
CA ALA A 293 32.35 -3.87 -7.50
C ALA A 293 31.82 -2.43 -7.36
N PRO A 294 30.50 -2.22 -7.29
CA PRO A 294 29.94 -0.92 -6.92
C PRO A 294 30.49 -0.40 -5.59
N GLN A 295 30.58 0.91 -5.47
CA GLN A 295 30.86 1.55 -4.18
C GLN A 295 29.72 1.20 -3.21
N THR A 296 30.05 0.87 -1.97
CA THR A 296 29.08 0.58 -0.93
C THR A 296 28.78 1.84 -0.13
N ASN A 297 27.52 2.22 -0.03
CA ASN A 297 27.02 3.24 0.87
C ASN A 297 26.46 2.56 2.12
N GLY A 298 26.91 2.97 3.30
CA GLY A 298 26.57 2.32 4.57
C GLY A 298 25.16 2.69 5.10
N HIS A 299 24.37 3.38 4.33
CA HIS A 299 22.98 3.73 4.66
C HIS A 299 22.22 4.22 3.42
N GLU A 300 20.91 4.25 3.56
CA GLU A 300 19.99 4.86 2.60
C GLU A 300 18.98 5.75 3.33
N THR A 301 18.61 6.87 2.73
CA THR A 301 17.63 7.81 3.30
C THR A 301 16.59 8.21 2.27
N GLY A 302 15.47 8.73 2.75
CA GLY A 302 14.48 9.31 1.87
C GLY A 302 13.33 9.95 2.64
N GLY A 303 12.35 10.44 1.89
CA GLY A 303 11.19 11.10 2.48
C GLY A 303 9.97 11.07 1.57
N TYR A 304 8.81 11.36 2.17
CA TYR A 304 7.55 11.37 1.47
C TYR A 304 6.57 12.40 2.02
N VAL A 305 5.65 12.78 1.17
CA VAL A 305 4.44 13.54 1.51
C VAL A 305 3.25 12.83 0.91
N MET A 306 2.18 12.68 1.69
CA MET A 306 0.89 12.15 1.26
C MET A 306 -0.22 13.10 1.67
N LEU A 307 -1.07 13.44 0.73
CA LEU A 307 -2.20 14.35 0.91
C LEU A 307 -3.46 13.66 0.37
N GLN A 308 -4.52 13.64 1.15
CA GLN A 308 -5.85 13.23 0.69
C GLN A 308 -6.89 14.09 1.37
N GLN A 309 -7.86 14.62 0.61
CA GLN A 309 -8.93 15.46 1.14
C GLN A 309 -10.21 15.26 0.36
N GLN A 310 -11.29 14.93 1.07
CA GLN A 310 -12.62 15.05 0.51
C GLN A 310 -12.99 16.55 0.41
N VAL A 311 -13.41 16.99 -0.77
CA VAL A 311 -13.65 18.42 -1.05
C VAL A 311 -15.11 18.73 -1.31
N THR A 312 -15.96 17.74 -1.61
CA THR A 312 -17.41 17.92 -1.77
C THR A 312 -18.20 16.81 -1.06
N THR A 313 -19.48 17.08 -0.86
CA THR A 313 -20.50 16.07 -0.56
C THR A 313 -21.49 15.98 -1.72
N ARG A 314 -22.29 14.91 -1.78
CA ARG A 314 -23.44 14.81 -2.67
C ARG A 314 -24.70 14.69 -1.82
N HIS A 315 -25.67 15.60 -2.03
CA HIS A 315 -26.92 15.68 -1.25
C HIS A 315 -26.69 15.73 0.27
N GLU A 316 -25.64 16.46 0.71
CA GLU A 316 -25.23 16.59 2.11
C GLU A 316 -24.79 15.27 2.78
N ASP A 317 -24.67 14.19 2.01
CA ASP A 317 -24.16 12.92 2.48
C ASP A 317 -22.61 12.95 2.52
N PRO A 318 -21.97 12.91 3.72
CA PRO A 318 -20.51 12.96 3.84
C PRO A 318 -19.81 11.69 3.34
N ALA A 319 -20.54 10.59 3.15
CA ALA A 319 -19.97 9.36 2.58
C ALA A 319 -19.86 9.42 1.04
N ARG A 320 -20.46 10.45 0.41
CA ARG A 320 -20.48 10.63 -1.05
C ARG A 320 -19.85 11.95 -1.43
N GLY A 321 -19.09 11.96 -2.51
CA GLY A 321 -18.49 13.18 -3.01
C GLY A 321 -17.10 12.99 -3.59
N LEU A 322 -16.47 14.09 -3.94
CA LEU A 322 -15.14 14.14 -4.55
C LEU A 322 -14.06 14.19 -3.48
N SER A 323 -13.09 13.28 -3.60
CA SER A 323 -11.82 13.32 -2.85
C SER A 323 -10.66 13.52 -3.83
N LEU A 324 -9.70 14.35 -3.45
CA LEU A 324 -8.45 14.58 -4.16
C LEU A 324 -7.31 13.96 -3.37
N PHE A 325 -6.28 13.48 -4.07
CA PHE A 325 -5.04 13.02 -3.45
C PHE A 325 -3.79 13.45 -4.21
N GLY A 326 -2.68 13.52 -3.49
CA GLY A 326 -1.36 13.76 -4.04
C GLY A 326 -0.30 13.10 -3.17
N ASN A 327 0.64 12.40 -3.81
CA ASN A 327 1.73 11.73 -3.14
C ASN A 327 3.05 12.14 -3.80
N PHE A 328 4.08 12.30 -2.99
CA PHE A 328 5.45 12.54 -3.39
C PHE A 328 6.38 11.64 -2.59
N VAL A 329 7.28 10.95 -3.27
CA VAL A 329 8.35 10.16 -2.65
C VAL A 329 9.67 10.56 -3.29
N GLN A 330 10.69 10.80 -2.45
CA GLN A 330 12.07 10.97 -2.84
C GLN A 330 12.92 9.92 -2.12
N ALA A 331 13.50 9.01 -2.89
CA ALA A 331 14.47 8.03 -2.41
C ALA A 331 15.90 8.56 -2.52
N ASP A 332 16.84 7.85 -1.93
CA ASP A 332 18.25 8.20 -1.93
C ASP A 332 18.82 8.22 -3.36
N ARG A 333 19.52 9.28 -3.73
CA ARG A 333 20.03 9.43 -5.09
C ARG A 333 21.32 8.66 -5.34
N ASP A 334 22.00 8.24 -4.31
CA ASP A 334 23.22 7.47 -4.46
C ASP A 334 22.95 5.98 -4.68
N THR A 335 21.82 5.46 -4.17
CA THR A 335 21.52 4.03 -4.13
C THR A 335 20.29 3.62 -4.93
N ALA A 336 19.29 4.50 -5.08
CA ALA A 336 18.03 4.15 -5.74
C ALA A 336 18.10 4.29 -7.26
N THR A 337 17.72 3.25 -8.00
CA THR A 337 17.58 3.29 -9.47
C THR A 337 16.43 4.19 -9.90
N ILE A 338 15.32 4.16 -9.18
CA ILE A 338 14.19 5.09 -9.30
C ILE A 338 14.24 5.98 -8.07
N ASP A 339 14.52 7.27 -8.23
CA ASP A 339 14.74 8.17 -7.11
C ASP A 339 13.50 9.00 -6.75
N GLN A 340 12.49 9.10 -7.64
CA GLN A 340 11.33 9.91 -7.36
C GLN A 340 10.04 9.31 -7.93
N LEU A 341 8.97 9.41 -7.15
CA LEU A 341 7.62 9.05 -7.55
C LEU A 341 6.65 10.14 -7.13
N ILE A 342 5.87 10.64 -8.09
CA ILE A 342 4.82 11.64 -7.87
C ILE A 342 3.53 11.07 -8.41
N THR A 343 2.45 11.11 -7.62
CA THR A 343 1.12 10.75 -8.09
C THR A 343 0.09 11.76 -7.63
N VAL A 344 -0.85 12.08 -8.50
CA VAL A 344 -2.01 12.91 -8.17
C VAL A 344 -3.26 12.31 -8.79
N GLY A 345 -4.38 12.49 -8.14
CA GLY A 345 -5.63 11.96 -8.66
C GLY A 345 -6.84 12.32 -7.82
N LEU A 346 -7.93 11.67 -8.15
CA LEU A 346 -9.23 11.88 -7.54
C LEU A 346 -10.02 10.57 -7.48
N PHE A 347 -10.94 10.51 -6.53
CA PHE A 347 -12.05 9.55 -6.53
C PHE A 347 -13.36 10.27 -6.23
N TYR A 348 -14.41 9.88 -6.93
CA TYR A 348 -15.75 10.36 -6.70
C TYR A 348 -16.64 9.21 -6.24
N THR A 349 -16.98 9.17 -4.96
CA THR A 349 -17.85 8.15 -4.37
C THR A 349 -19.31 8.55 -4.55
N GLY A 350 -20.15 7.59 -4.97
CA GLY A 350 -21.57 7.77 -5.20
C GLY A 350 -21.90 8.78 -6.31
N PRO A 351 -21.30 8.67 -7.54
CA PRO A 351 -21.55 9.63 -8.60
C PRO A 351 -23.00 9.60 -9.09
N PHE A 352 -23.70 8.48 -8.93
CA PHE A 352 -25.08 8.28 -9.37
C PHE A 352 -25.99 7.96 -8.16
N ASP A 353 -27.21 8.52 -8.15
CA ASP A 353 -28.13 8.28 -7.03
C ASP A 353 -28.66 6.85 -6.97
N ALA A 354 -28.81 6.20 -8.13
CA ALA A 354 -29.15 4.80 -8.21
C ALA A 354 -28.00 3.86 -7.75
N ARG A 355 -26.78 4.38 -7.63
CA ARG A 355 -25.55 3.63 -7.32
C ARG A 355 -24.71 4.41 -6.31
N PRO A 356 -25.18 4.59 -5.05
CA PRO A 356 -24.55 5.47 -4.08
C PRO A 356 -23.20 4.95 -3.54
N HIS A 357 -22.91 3.66 -3.72
CA HIS A 357 -21.69 3.02 -3.24
C HIS A 357 -20.63 2.81 -4.33
N ASP A 358 -20.95 3.10 -5.60
CA ASP A 358 -19.99 3.00 -6.68
C ASP A 358 -19.02 4.18 -6.65
N ASP A 359 -17.83 4.03 -7.21
CA ASP A 359 -16.87 5.13 -7.33
C ASP A 359 -16.21 5.17 -8.71
N ILE A 360 -15.75 6.36 -9.07
CA ILE A 360 -14.91 6.61 -10.23
C ILE A 360 -13.58 7.14 -9.72
N GLY A 361 -12.48 6.60 -10.22
CA GLY A 361 -11.15 7.11 -9.93
C GLY A 361 -10.39 7.48 -11.17
N PHE A 362 -9.53 8.49 -11.05
CA PHE A 362 -8.58 8.91 -12.08
C PHE A 362 -7.27 9.30 -11.40
N ALA A 363 -6.16 8.83 -11.94
CA ALA A 363 -4.83 9.17 -11.47
C ALA A 363 -3.84 9.37 -12.62
N VAL A 364 -2.88 10.23 -12.38
CA VAL A 364 -1.67 10.40 -13.19
C VAL A 364 -0.45 10.37 -12.29
N GLY A 365 0.64 9.82 -12.82
CA GLY A 365 1.90 9.70 -12.10
C GLY A 365 3.11 10.09 -12.92
N ARG A 366 4.23 10.27 -12.23
CA ARG A 366 5.56 10.36 -12.79
C ARG A 366 6.48 9.48 -11.97
N THR A 367 7.08 8.48 -12.61
CA THR A 367 8.14 7.64 -12.06
C THR A 367 9.45 8.06 -12.72
N HIS A 368 10.40 8.55 -11.94
CA HIS A 368 11.65 9.11 -12.46
C HIS A 368 12.81 8.15 -12.23
N VAL A 369 13.46 7.75 -13.32
CA VAL A 369 14.74 7.05 -13.26
C VAL A 369 15.80 8.05 -12.80
N ASN A 370 16.59 7.65 -11.81
CA ASN A 370 17.61 8.50 -11.19
C ASN A 370 18.56 9.10 -12.23
N GLY A 371 18.77 10.41 -12.15
CA GLY A 371 19.66 11.11 -13.07
C GLY A 371 21.08 10.55 -13.12
N ARG A 372 21.60 9.97 -12.02
CA ARG A 372 22.90 9.30 -12.01
C ARG A 372 22.93 8.01 -12.85
N VAL A 373 21.81 7.29 -12.91
CA VAL A 373 21.65 6.14 -13.83
C VAL A 373 21.69 6.64 -15.27
N ALA A 374 20.95 7.70 -15.58
CA ALA A 374 20.97 8.30 -16.91
C ALA A 374 22.36 8.84 -17.29
N ASP A 375 23.11 9.39 -16.34
CA ASP A 375 24.49 9.85 -16.57
C ASP A 375 25.45 8.67 -16.85
N ALA A 376 25.28 7.53 -16.14
CA ALA A 376 26.03 6.30 -16.43
C ALA A 376 25.74 5.81 -17.87
N GLN A 377 24.47 5.82 -18.28
CA GLN A 377 24.04 5.43 -19.62
C GLN A 377 24.61 6.36 -20.71
N ARG A 378 24.60 7.68 -20.49
CA ARG A 378 25.24 8.65 -21.39
C ARG A 378 26.74 8.41 -21.51
N LEU A 379 27.41 8.17 -20.39
CA LEU A 379 28.83 7.89 -20.35
C LEU A 379 29.18 6.59 -21.07
N GLN A 380 28.38 5.54 -20.90
CA GLN A 380 28.52 4.27 -21.63
C GLN A 380 28.46 4.49 -23.14
N ASN A 381 27.48 5.26 -23.61
CA ASN A 381 27.32 5.58 -25.03
C ASN A 381 28.49 6.43 -25.55
N ALA A 382 28.94 7.43 -24.79
CA ALA A 382 30.06 8.29 -25.15
C ALA A 382 31.40 7.54 -25.19
N ALA A 383 31.58 6.51 -24.36
CA ALA A 383 32.77 5.65 -24.35
C ALA A 383 32.81 4.62 -25.49
N GLY A 384 31.79 4.61 -26.37
CA GLY A 384 31.73 3.63 -27.48
C GLY A 384 31.50 2.18 -27.04
N LEU A 385 30.99 1.98 -25.83
CA LEU A 385 30.55 0.68 -25.33
C LEU A 385 29.20 0.27 -25.97
N THR A 386 28.67 -0.91 -25.62
CA THR A 386 27.35 -1.34 -26.11
C THR A 386 26.32 -0.24 -25.86
N PRO A 387 25.69 0.32 -26.91
CA PRO A 387 24.72 1.42 -26.76
C PRO A 387 23.54 1.00 -25.89
N VAL A 388 23.11 1.92 -25.03
CA VAL A 388 21.92 1.74 -24.18
C VAL A 388 21.01 2.97 -24.28
N VAL A 389 19.73 2.78 -24.01
CA VAL A 389 18.75 3.87 -23.92
C VAL A 389 19.09 4.72 -22.70
N VAL A 390 19.05 6.05 -22.88
CA VAL A 390 19.17 6.99 -21.76
C VAL A 390 17.77 7.19 -21.18
N GLN A 391 17.54 6.59 -20.03
CA GLN A 391 16.23 6.60 -19.38
C GLN A 391 15.93 7.94 -18.70
N GLY A 392 14.66 8.31 -18.71
CA GLY A 392 14.14 9.52 -18.07
C GLY A 392 12.97 9.22 -17.13
N SER A 393 11.79 9.73 -17.46
CA SER A 393 10.58 9.52 -16.65
C SER A 393 9.52 8.74 -17.43
N GLU A 394 8.86 7.83 -16.73
CA GLU A 394 7.62 7.17 -17.16
C GLU A 394 6.42 7.91 -16.57
N TYR A 395 5.32 8.00 -17.35
CA TYR A 395 4.09 8.68 -16.94
C TYR A 395 2.90 7.74 -17.06
N PRO A 396 2.54 7.03 -15.99
CA PRO A 396 1.33 6.22 -15.94
C PRO A 396 0.08 7.08 -15.71
N LEU A 397 -1.02 6.68 -16.37
CA LEU A 397 -2.37 7.17 -16.17
C LEU A 397 -3.29 5.97 -15.95
N GLU A 398 -4.28 6.09 -15.07
CA GLU A 398 -5.34 5.11 -14.92
C GLU A 398 -6.68 5.79 -14.64
N ILE A 399 -7.74 5.28 -15.28
CA ILE A 399 -9.13 5.57 -14.96
C ILE A 399 -9.85 4.27 -14.67
N TYR A 400 -10.71 4.28 -13.65
CA TYR A 400 -11.54 3.13 -13.32
C TYR A 400 -12.98 3.53 -12.96
N TYR A 401 -13.88 2.56 -13.05
CA TYR A 401 -15.21 2.60 -12.45
C TYR A 401 -15.40 1.41 -11.55
N THR A 402 -15.76 1.63 -10.29
CA THR A 402 -16.11 0.56 -9.34
C THR A 402 -17.60 0.31 -9.39
N TYR A 403 -17.96 -0.91 -9.74
CA TYR A 403 -19.32 -1.43 -9.70
C TYR A 403 -19.46 -2.38 -8.50
N ASN A 404 -20.10 -1.90 -7.44
CA ASN A 404 -20.42 -2.71 -6.28
C ASN A 404 -21.67 -3.56 -6.61
N VAL A 405 -21.45 -4.81 -7.06
CA VAL A 405 -22.53 -5.74 -7.45
C VAL A 405 -23.41 -6.08 -6.24
N THR A 406 -22.74 -6.37 -5.11
CA THR A 406 -23.33 -6.63 -3.80
C THR A 406 -22.43 -6.01 -2.72
N SER A 407 -22.79 -6.16 -1.44
CA SER A 407 -21.90 -5.76 -0.32
C SER A 407 -20.59 -6.55 -0.24
N TRP A 408 -20.51 -7.72 -0.88
CA TRP A 408 -19.37 -8.64 -0.83
C TRP A 408 -18.68 -8.87 -2.19
N LEU A 409 -19.22 -8.33 -3.31
CA LEU A 409 -18.64 -8.47 -4.65
C LEU A 409 -18.51 -7.10 -5.31
N MET A 410 -17.29 -6.76 -5.63
CA MET A 410 -16.91 -5.57 -6.37
C MET A 410 -16.25 -5.95 -7.71
N LEU A 411 -16.61 -5.27 -8.78
CA LEU A 411 -15.96 -5.33 -10.08
C LEU A 411 -15.47 -3.92 -10.45
N ARG A 412 -14.22 -3.82 -10.94
CA ARG A 412 -13.60 -2.54 -11.27
C ARG A 412 -12.88 -2.61 -12.62
N PRO A 413 -13.59 -2.44 -13.74
CA PRO A 413 -12.94 -2.21 -15.02
C PRO A 413 -12.08 -0.95 -14.98
N ASN A 414 -10.91 -1.00 -15.63
CA ASN A 414 -9.99 0.11 -15.72
C ASN A 414 -9.31 0.18 -17.10
N LEU A 415 -8.81 1.35 -17.40
CA LEU A 415 -7.97 1.64 -18.56
C LEU A 415 -6.71 2.32 -18.06
N GLN A 416 -5.55 1.76 -18.43
CA GLN A 416 -4.25 2.35 -18.16
C GLN A 416 -3.61 2.82 -19.45
N TYR A 417 -2.92 3.96 -19.39
CA TYR A 417 -2.06 4.47 -20.45
C TYR A 417 -0.70 4.82 -19.86
N ILE A 418 0.35 4.19 -20.36
CA ILE A 418 1.72 4.45 -19.89
C ILE A 418 2.50 5.13 -21.02
N TYR A 419 2.89 6.37 -20.78
CA TYR A 419 3.68 7.17 -21.69
C TYR A 419 5.15 7.08 -21.32
N HIS A 420 6.04 6.86 -22.29
CA HIS A 420 7.47 6.57 -22.15
C HIS A 420 7.74 5.38 -21.20
N PRO A 421 7.28 4.16 -21.51
CA PRO A 421 7.52 2.99 -20.67
C PRO A 421 9.00 2.81 -20.41
N GLY A 422 9.37 2.56 -19.13
CA GLY A 422 10.77 2.44 -18.72
C GLY A 422 11.54 3.76 -18.66
N GLY A 423 10.89 4.90 -18.86
CA GLY A 423 11.55 6.19 -19.06
C GLY A 423 12.21 6.32 -20.44
N ASP A 424 11.87 5.45 -21.39
CA ASP A 424 12.36 5.44 -22.77
C ASP A 424 11.41 6.19 -23.69
N SER A 425 11.85 7.32 -24.24
CA SER A 425 11.04 8.16 -25.14
C SER A 425 10.82 7.54 -26.53
N GLU A 426 11.63 6.58 -26.94
CA GLU A 426 11.53 5.91 -28.24
C GLU A 426 10.63 4.66 -28.17
N ARG A 427 10.37 4.16 -26.95
CA ARG A 427 9.54 2.97 -26.76
C ARG A 427 8.07 3.27 -27.02
N GLN A 428 7.39 2.32 -27.66
CA GLN A 428 5.95 2.43 -27.92
C GLN A 428 5.18 2.55 -26.59
N ASN A 429 4.28 3.53 -26.51
CA ASN A 429 3.41 3.72 -25.36
C ASN A 429 2.48 2.52 -25.15
N VAL A 430 2.19 2.20 -23.90
CA VAL A 430 1.43 1.02 -23.50
C VAL A 430 -0.01 1.42 -23.19
N VAL A 431 -0.97 0.61 -23.68
CA VAL A 431 -2.40 0.68 -23.32
C VAL A 431 -2.80 -0.65 -22.70
N VAL A 432 -3.34 -0.62 -21.50
CA VAL A 432 -3.84 -1.82 -20.82
C VAL A 432 -5.33 -1.66 -20.49
N LEU A 433 -6.11 -2.68 -20.85
CA LEU A 433 -7.49 -2.86 -20.37
C LEU A 433 -7.44 -3.80 -19.18
N GLY A 434 -7.92 -3.35 -18.04
CA GLY A 434 -7.89 -4.10 -16.78
C GLY A 434 -9.29 -4.36 -16.23
N LEU A 435 -9.39 -5.41 -15.42
CA LEU A 435 -10.55 -5.70 -14.58
C LEU A 435 -10.05 -6.21 -13.22
N LYS A 436 -10.28 -5.44 -12.17
CA LYS A 436 -10.07 -5.86 -10.80
C LYS A 436 -11.39 -6.35 -10.21
N ALA A 437 -11.38 -7.52 -9.60
CA ALA A 437 -12.54 -8.08 -8.88
C ALA A 437 -12.13 -8.34 -7.44
N SER A 438 -13.00 -8.02 -6.49
CA SER A 438 -12.78 -8.32 -5.07
C SER A 438 -14.02 -8.97 -4.48
N MET A 439 -13.80 -10.01 -3.68
CA MET A 439 -14.85 -10.78 -3.01
C MET A 439 -14.50 -10.93 -1.52
N ARG A 440 -15.50 -10.74 -0.68
CA ARG A 440 -15.43 -10.98 0.77
C ARG A 440 -16.29 -12.17 1.16
N PHE A 441 -15.76 -13.04 2.03
CA PHE A 441 -16.46 -14.27 2.45
C PHE A 441 -17.03 -14.18 3.85
#